data_ecc6b14696d5c8775d3a3ac2b3f35d38
#
_entry.id   ecc6b14696d5c8775d3a3ac2b3f35d38
#
_cell.length_a   1.000
_cell.length_b   1.000
_cell.length_c   1.000
_cell.angle_alpha   90.00
_cell.angle_beta   90.00
_cell.angle_gamma   90.00
#
_symmetry.space_group_name_H-M   'P 1'
#
loop_
_entity.id
_entity.type
_entity.pdbx_description
1 polymer ?
#
loop_
_entity_poly.entity_id
_entity_poly.type
_entity_poly.pdbx_seq_one_letter_code
_entity_poly.pdbx_strand_id
1 'polypeptide(L)' 'GAVAAVFNFSDRAREIELKSGPHAGTWTDFDGGAHVELRAGTVLSLPAWGWKVFTA' A
#
# COMPACT_ATOMS: atom_id res chain seq x y z
N GLY A 1 -14.60 9.13 2.98
CA GLY A 1 -13.45 8.59 2.33
C GLY A 1 -12.19 8.56 3.19
N ALA A 2 -11.31 7.65 2.85
CA ALA A 2 -10.04 7.50 3.53
C ALA A 2 -8.93 7.39 2.50
N VAL A 3 -7.72 7.75 2.90
CA VAL A 3 -6.52 7.67 2.06
C VAL A 3 -5.43 6.97 2.86
N ALA A 4 -4.76 6.03 2.24
CA ALA A 4 -3.58 5.38 2.80
C ALA A 4 -2.44 5.53 1.80
N ALA A 5 -1.24 5.86 2.31
CA ALA A 5 -0.08 6.03 1.46
C ALA A 5 1.12 5.31 2.07
N VAL A 6 1.92 4.69 1.22
CA VAL A 6 3.12 3.97 1.61
C VAL A 6 4.27 4.43 0.72
N PHE A 7 5.41 4.72 1.33
CA PHE A 7 6.57 5.24 0.62
C PHE A 7 7.80 4.39 0.92
N ASN A 8 8.65 4.23 -0.09
CA ASN A 8 9.96 3.62 0.08
C ASN A 8 11.02 4.71 -0.12
N PHE A 9 11.60 5.19 0.98
CA PHE A 9 12.63 6.23 0.97
C PHE A 9 14.04 5.61 0.94
N SER A 10 14.23 4.58 0.12
CA SER A 10 15.54 3.97 -0.01
C SER A 10 15.89 3.76 -1.48
N ASP A 11 17.17 3.54 -1.75
CA ASP A 11 17.68 3.29 -3.09
C ASP A 11 17.53 1.84 -3.53
N ARG A 12 16.77 1.04 -2.78
CA ARG A 12 16.53 -0.37 -3.07
C ARG A 12 15.05 -0.67 -3.04
N ALA A 13 14.64 -1.62 -3.88
CA ALA A 13 13.28 -2.15 -3.79
C ALA A 13 13.05 -2.79 -2.43
N ARG A 14 11.84 -2.62 -1.88
CA ARG A 14 11.48 -3.13 -0.57
C ARG A 14 10.14 -3.83 -0.62
N GLU A 15 10.01 -4.84 0.23
CA GLU A 15 8.73 -5.46 0.51
C GLU A 15 8.28 -5.03 1.90
N ILE A 16 7.01 -4.63 2.00
CA ILE A 16 6.43 -4.14 3.25
C ILE A 16 5.27 -5.04 3.59
N GLU A 17 5.32 -5.66 4.76
CA GLU A 17 4.23 -6.47 5.27
C GLU A 17 3.34 -5.63 6.17
N LEU A 18 2.05 -5.61 5.85
CA LEU A 18 1.08 -4.84 6.63
C LEU A 18 0.73 -5.60 7.91
N LYS A 19 0.66 -4.87 9.01
CA LYS A 19 0.19 -5.41 10.28
C LYS A 19 -1.29 -5.09 10.43
N SER A 20 -1.95 -5.72 11.38
CA SER A 20 -3.34 -5.43 11.67
C SER A 20 -3.52 -3.97 12.09
N GLY A 21 -4.62 -3.35 11.67
CA GLY A 21 -4.87 -1.94 11.99
C GLY A 21 -6.03 -1.38 11.21
N PRO A 22 -6.25 -0.07 11.29
CA PRO A 22 -7.40 0.58 10.66
C PRO A 22 -7.35 0.58 9.14
N HIS A 23 -6.23 0.22 8.53
CA HIS A 23 -6.11 0.15 7.09
C HIS A 23 -6.73 -1.11 6.48
N ALA A 24 -7.17 -2.07 7.29
CA ALA A 24 -7.74 -3.32 6.78
C ALA A 24 -9.04 -3.05 6.01
N GLY A 25 -9.20 -3.69 4.86
CA GLY A 25 -10.40 -3.55 4.04
C GLY A 25 -10.09 -3.50 2.57
N THR A 26 -11.12 -3.17 1.78
CA THR A 26 -11.00 -3.04 0.33
C THR A 26 -10.68 -1.60 -0.02
N TRP A 27 -9.63 -1.42 -0.80
CA TRP A 27 -9.13 -0.11 -1.20
C TRP A 27 -9.01 -0.05 -2.72
N THR A 28 -8.95 1.16 -3.26
CA THR A 28 -8.70 1.40 -4.67
C THR A 28 -7.30 1.97 -4.82
N ASP A 29 -6.48 1.35 -5.67
CA ASP A 29 -5.17 1.87 -6.00
C ASP A 29 -5.35 3.17 -6.79
N PHE A 30 -4.81 4.26 -6.28
CA PHE A 30 -4.99 5.57 -6.88
C PHE A 30 -4.39 5.63 -8.29
N ASP A 31 -3.28 4.93 -8.51
CA ASP A 31 -2.54 5.02 -9.77
C ASP A 31 -3.16 4.18 -10.89
N GLY A 32 -3.81 3.09 -10.57
CA GLY A 32 -4.37 2.21 -11.60
C GLY A 32 -5.87 1.99 -11.50
N GLY A 33 -6.48 2.41 -10.41
CA GLY A 33 -7.90 2.18 -10.17
C GLY A 33 -8.25 0.75 -9.81
N ALA A 34 -7.27 -0.12 -9.62
CA ALA A 34 -7.52 -1.51 -9.26
C ALA A 34 -8.02 -1.60 -7.82
N HIS A 35 -8.93 -2.52 -7.58
CA HIS A 35 -9.40 -2.81 -6.23
C HIS A 35 -8.41 -3.74 -5.54
N VAL A 36 -8.00 -3.39 -4.34
CA VAL A 36 -7.01 -4.14 -3.57
C VAL A 36 -7.55 -4.36 -2.17
N GLU A 37 -7.36 -5.57 -1.66
CA GLU A 37 -7.72 -5.85 -0.28
C GLU A 37 -6.48 -5.74 0.60
N LEU A 38 -6.50 -4.81 1.53
CA LEU A 38 -5.42 -4.62 2.49
C LEU A 38 -5.82 -5.26 3.82
N ARG A 39 -4.97 -6.14 4.32
CA ARG A 39 -5.22 -6.85 5.57
C ARG A 39 -3.87 -7.20 6.22
N ALA A 40 -3.92 -7.65 7.46
CA ALA A 40 -2.71 -8.14 8.14
C ALA A 40 -2.09 -9.26 7.31
N GLY A 41 -0.79 -9.21 7.10
CA GLY A 41 -0.06 -10.18 6.30
C GLY A 41 0.03 -9.85 4.81
N THR A 42 -0.69 -8.85 4.33
CA THR A 42 -0.54 -8.39 2.94
C THR A 42 0.86 -7.84 2.74
N VAL A 43 1.53 -8.26 1.66
CA VAL A 43 2.86 -7.78 1.31
C VAL A 43 2.76 -6.84 0.13
N LEU A 44 3.33 -5.65 0.26
CA LEU A 44 3.41 -4.67 -0.81
C LEU A 44 4.86 -4.54 -1.26
N SER A 45 5.09 -4.63 -2.57
CA SER A 45 6.42 -4.44 -3.16
C SER A 45 6.54 -3.03 -3.70
N LEU A 46 7.55 -2.30 -3.27
CA LEU A 46 7.80 -0.94 -3.72
C LEU A 46 9.20 -0.88 -4.35
N PRO A 47 9.32 -0.31 -5.55
CA PRO A 47 10.64 -0.06 -6.13
C PRO A 47 11.39 0.99 -5.32
N ALA A 48 12.68 1.15 -5.59
CA ALA A 48 13.48 2.21 -4.97
C ALA A 48 12.77 3.55 -5.18
N TRP A 49 12.66 4.33 -4.10
CA TRP A 49 11.98 5.63 -4.10
C TRP A 49 10.51 5.57 -4.55
N GLY A 50 9.94 4.36 -4.57
CA GLY A 50 8.57 4.15 -5.01
C GLY A 50 7.54 4.49 -3.93
N TRP A 51 6.29 4.56 -4.37
CA TRP A 51 5.17 4.86 -3.47
C TRP A 51 3.90 4.24 -3.99
N LYS A 52 2.95 4.06 -3.08
CA LYS A 52 1.59 3.65 -3.42
C LYS A 52 0.59 4.44 -2.60
N VAL A 53 -0.51 4.80 -3.25
CA VAL A 53 -1.62 5.52 -2.60
C VAL A 53 -2.89 4.74 -2.86
N PHE A 54 -3.67 4.54 -1.81
CA PHE A 54 -4.94 3.85 -1.88
C PHE A 54 -6.04 4.74 -1.33
N THR A 55 -7.21 4.63 -1.91
CA THR A 55 -8.39 5.37 -1.46
C THR A 55 -9.51 4.41 -1.12
N ALA A 56 -10.33 4.80 -0.17
CA ALA A 56 -11.50 4.03 0.22
C ALA A 56 -12.70 4.94 0.53
#